data_2cbfd4d182ea77456fcbb506128b6913
#
_entry.id   2cbfd4d182ea77456fcbb506128b6913
#
_cell.length_a   1.000
_cell.length_b   1.000
_cell.length_c   1.000
_cell.angle_alpha   90.00
_cell.angle_beta   90.00
_cell.angle_gamma   90.00
#
_symmetry.space_group_name_H-M   'P 1'
#
loop_
_entity.id
_entity.type
_entity.pdbx_description
1 polymer ?
#
loop_
_entity_poly.entity_id
_entity_poly.type
_entity_poly.pdbx_seq_one_letter_code
_entity_poly.pdbx_strand_id
1 'polypeptide(L)'
;SEQQVLEKLANRATHWTPSVVIREDCLLMEIAGSLKLYGGLQHLLISVDNWIQTEVHQFQAAVTPTPTSAILSARAGRTLCITDHRQLVSHLRDLPVGWLNLGRRCNDLLNRLGIHKIGELLRLPRHDLARRLNPAVLNRLDQITGRTADPQLFYRPPLRFYEGVTLMQDTDSIELLLPAIEHLLNTMRVQLKRSCTVVNRLNWILTDDHGDSLDTPVQMSCPRRETQVFLKLSRLAFEAVQLKRPITHLALKAKLLVSIPKDNDILMTDNHNFSGDLTVLLDSLQNRLGFKAV
;
A
#
# COMPACT_ATOMS: atom_id res chain seq x y z
N SER A 1 0.67 15.75 2.93
CA SER A 1 0.07 15.61 4.27
C SER A 1 0.56 14.31 4.92
N GLU A 2 0.51 14.21 6.25
CA GLU A 2 0.91 13.00 7.01
C GLU A 2 0.20 11.74 6.49
N GLN A 3 -1.05 11.85 6.12
CA GLN A 3 -1.83 10.75 5.56
C GLN A 3 -1.24 10.22 4.25
N GLN A 4 -0.75 11.08 3.38
CA GLN A 4 -0.08 10.67 2.13
C GLN A 4 1.23 9.91 2.40
N VAL A 5 1.96 10.32 3.45
CA VAL A 5 3.17 9.60 3.87
C VAL A 5 2.81 8.21 4.39
N LEU A 6 1.79 8.10 5.24
CA LEU A 6 1.31 6.82 5.77
C LEU A 6 0.80 5.90 4.63
N GLU A 7 0.08 6.44 3.64
CA GLU A 7 -0.35 5.66 2.47
C GLU A 7 0.84 5.16 1.63
N LYS A 8 1.85 6.00 1.44
CA LYS A 8 3.09 5.62 0.74
C LYS A 8 3.84 4.51 1.49
N LEU A 9 3.98 4.67 2.81
CA LEU A 9 4.58 3.66 3.67
C LEU A 9 3.76 2.36 3.68
N ALA A 10 2.43 2.45 3.77
CA ALA A 10 1.54 1.28 3.73
C ALA A 10 1.66 0.52 2.41
N ASN A 11 1.71 1.23 1.28
CA ASN A 11 1.91 0.61 -0.02
C ASN A 11 3.25 -0.15 -0.09
N ARG A 12 4.32 0.39 0.48
CA ARG A 12 5.61 -0.30 0.58
C ARG A 12 5.58 -1.45 1.57
N ALA A 13 4.89 -1.30 2.70
CA ALA A 13 4.74 -2.35 3.73
C ALA A 13 4.06 -3.61 3.17
N THR A 14 3.24 -3.49 2.12
CA THR A 14 2.65 -4.66 1.44
C THR A 14 3.68 -5.61 0.82
N HIS A 15 4.94 -5.20 0.73
CA HIS A 15 6.04 -6.09 0.32
C HIS A 15 6.27 -7.23 1.31
N TRP A 16 6.10 -6.98 2.61
CA TRP A 16 6.35 -7.96 3.68
C TRP A 16 5.10 -8.74 4.08
N THR A 17 3.94 -8.09 3.99
CA THR A 17 2.65 -8.72 4.31
C THR A 17 1.51 -8.05 3.55
N PRO A 18 0.53 -8.79 3.03
CA PRO A 18 -0.66 -8.19 2.42
C PRO A 18 -1.60 -7.56 3.45
N SER A 19 -1.40 -7.86 4.73
CA SER A 19 -2.29 -7.48 5.84
C SER A 19 -1.75 -6.24 6.57
N VAL A 20 -1.82 -5.09 5.91
CA VAL A 20 -1.41 -3.78 6.44
C VAL A 20 -2.64 -2.97 6.81
N VAL A 21 -2.60 -2.25 7.92
CA VAL A 21 -3.66 -1.34 8.38
C VAL A 21 -3.08 0.04 8.61
N ILE A 22 -3.72 1.07 8.07
CA ILE A 22 -3.40 2.47 8.36
C ILE A 22 -4.27 2.94 9.51
N ARG A 23 -3.66 3.51 10.53
CA ARG A 23 -4.30 4.23 11.63
C ARG A 23 -3.86 5.69 11.59
N GLU A 24 -4.46 6.54 12.43
CA GLU A 24 -4.22 7.99 12.45
C GLU A 24 -2.72 8.34 12.51
N ASP A 25 -1.96 7.63 13.34
CA ASP A 25 -0.56 7.91 13.68
C ASP A 25 0.37 6.71 13.48
N CYS A 26 -0.11 5.58 12.96
CA CYS A 26 0.70 4.38 12.85
C CYS A 26 0.27 3.44 11.71
N LEU A 27 1.20 2.56 11.33
CA LEU A 27 0.96 1.38 10.50
C LEU A 27 0.97 0.14 11.36
N LEU A 28 0.01 -0.74 11.11
CA LEU A 28 -0.07 -2.05 11.73
C LEU A 28 0.10 -3.11 10.66
N MET A 29 0.97 -4.08 10.90
CA MET A 29 1.28 -5.16 9.98
C MET A 29 0.99 -6.51 10.66
N GLU A 30 0.14 -7.33 10.07
CA GLU A 30 0.02 -8.73 10.48
C GLU A 30 1.13 -9.53 9.78
N ILE A 31 2.01 -10.14 10.55
CA ILE A 31 3.24 -10.74 10.02
C ILE A 31 3.31 -12.27 10.20
N ALA A 32 2.40 -12.88 10.96
CA ALA A 32 2.46 -14.33 11.26
C ALA A 32 2.39 -15.17 9.98
N GLY A 33 1.55 -14.78 9.01
CA GLY A 33 1.44 -15.44 7.72
C GLY A 33 2.69 -15.36 6.84
N SER A 34 3.54 -14.35 7.08
CA SER A 34 4.75 -14.10 6.27
C SER A 34 6.03 -14.70 6.85
N LEU A 35 6.04 -15.17 8.11
CA LEU A 35 7.24 -15.61 8.80
C LEU A 35 8.02 -16.70 8.05
N LYS A 36 7.32 -17.67 7.46
CA LYS A 36 7.96 -18.76 6.70
C LYS A 36 8.69 -18.25 5.46
N LEU A 37 8.15 -17.23 4.80
CA LEU A 37 8.74 -16.64 3.60
C LEU A 37 10.06 -15.94 3.89
N TYR A 38 10.16 -15.32 5.07
CA TYR A 38 11.34 -14.53 5.48
C TYR A 38 12.31 -15.28 6.39
N GLY A 39 12.14 -16.61 6.60
CA GLY A 39 13.02 -17.41 7.43
C GLY A 39 12.88 -17.14 8.92
N GLY A 40 11.74 -16.59 9.36
CA GLY A 40 11.42 -16.37 10.78
C GLY A 40 11.27 -14.89 11.15
N LEU A 41 10.87 -14.68 12.41
CA LEU A 41 10.51 -13.36 12.94
C LEU A 41 11.70 -12.38 12.92
N GLN A 42 12.87 -12.82 13.35
CA GLN A 42 14.06 -11.95 13.46
C GLN A 42 14.49 -11.41 12.11
N HIS A 43 14.57 -12.25 11.07
CA HIS A 43 14.97 -11.84 9.73
C HIS A 43 13.96 -10.85 9.12
N LEU A 44 12.66 -11.11 9.34
CA LEU A 44 11.61 -10.20 8.89
C LEU A 44 11.72 -8.85 9.59
N LEU A 45 11.91 -8.82 10.91
CA LEU A 45 12.05 -7.57 11.67
C LEU A 45 13.26 -6.76 11.24
N ILE A 46 14.42 -7.40 11.05
CA ILE A 46 15.62 -6.72 10.53
C ILE A 46 15.35 -6.11 9.16
N SER A 47 14.69 -6.83 8.27
CA SER A 47 14.34 -6.33 6.93
C SER A 47 13.40 -5.14 6.99
N VAL A 48 12.40 -5.17 7.85
CA VAL A 48 11.43 -4.08 8.04
C VAL A 48 12.10 -2.87 8.71
N ASP A 49 12.94 -3.10 9.73
CA ASP A 49 13.65 -2.04 10.44
C ASP A 49 14.62 -1.29 9.52
N ASN A 50 15.43 -2.01 8.77
CA ASN A 50 16.31 -1.41 7.76
C ASN A 50 15.55 -0.57 6.74
N TRP A 51 14.38 -1.04 6.30
CA TRP A 51 13.55 -0.27 5.39
C TRP A 51 12.99 0.98 6.03
N ILE A 52 12.37 0.88 7.21
CA ILE A 52 11.70 2.02 7.82
C ILE A 52 12.69 3.13 8.20
N GLN A 53 13.92 2.79 8.58
CA GLN A 53 15.00 3.74 8.86
C GLN A 53 15.38 4.57 7.64
N THR A 54 15.22 4.05 6.43
CA THR A 54 15.44 4.82 5.19
C THR A 54 14.32 5.79 4.85
N GLU A 55 13.12 5.56 5.37
CA GLU A 55 11.93 6.37 5.05
C GLU A 55 11.57 7.38 6.13
N VAL A 56 11.87 7.07 7.40
CA VAL A 56 11.43 7.86 8.56
C VAL A 56 12.57 8.01 9.56
N HIS A 57 12.86 9.24 9.97
CA HIS A 57 13.94 9.53 10.90
C HIS A 57 13.67 9.08 12.34
N GLN A 58 12.40 9.10 12.76
CA GLN A 58 12.00 8.68 14.10
C GLN A 58 10.74 7.86 14.05
N PHE A 59 10.77 6.68 14.62
CA PHE A 59 9.62 5.80 14.76
C PHE A 59 9.73 4.94 16.01
N GLN A 60 8.60 4.43 16.46
CA GLN A 60 8.51 3.46 17.53
C GLN A 60 7.85 2.19 16.99
N ALA A 61 8.41 1.03 17.30
CA ALA A 61 7.89 -0.24 16.83
C ALA A 61 7.68 -1.22 17.97
N ALA A 62 6.63 -2.03 17.89
CA ALA A 62 6.38 -3.11 18.83
C ALA A 62 5.73 -4.29 18.12
N VAL A 63 6.11 -5.49 18.52
CA VAL A 63 5.52 -6.74 18.04
C VAL A 63 4.82 -7.42 19.22
N THR A 64 3.52 -7.67 19.06
CA THR A 64 2.71 -8.34 20.09
C THR A 64 1.65 -9.22 19.44
N PRO A 65 1.06 -10.18 20.20
CA PRO A 65 0.06 -11.10 19.68
C PRO A 65 -1.26 -10.46 19.24
N THR A 66 -1.58 -9.23 19.65
CA THR A 66 -2.84 -8.56 19.28
C THR A 66 -2.61 -7.19 18.67
N PRO A 67 -3.46 -6.77 17.70
CA PRO A 67 -3.32 -5.50 17.03
C PRO A 67 -3.28 -4.30 17.98
N THR A 68 -4.26 -4.20 18.87
CA THR A 68 -4.35 -3.07 19.80
C THR A 68 -3.20 -3.04 20.79
N SER A 69 -2.73 -4.20 21.27
CA SER A 69 -1.58 -4.22 22.18
C SER A 69 -0.27 -3.75 21.48
N ALA A 70 -0.11 -4.05 20.19
CA ALA A 70 1.04 -3.56 19.42
C ALA A 70 1.04 -2.03 19.35
N ILE A 71 -0.09 -1.42 19.05
CA ILE A 71 -0.24 0.04 19.01
C ILE A 71 0.08 0.66 20.39
N LEU A 72 -0.50 0.11 21.46
CA LEU A 72 -0.27 0.61 22.81
C LEU A 72 1.20 0.49 23.24
N SER A 73 1.84 -0.62 22.89
CA SER A 73 3.25 -0.86 23.22
C SER A 73 4.18 0.08 22.44
N ALA A 74 3.92 0.31 21.15
CA ALA A 74 4.68 1.27 20.35
C ALA A 74 4.55 2.69 20.91
N ARG A 75 3.33 3.14 21.25
CA ARG A 75 3.10 4.45 21.87
C ARG A 75 3.79 4.61 23.23
N ALA A 76 4.02 3.51 23.96
CA ALA A 76 4.78 3.52 25.20
C ALA A 76 6.29 3.75 24.99
N GLY A 77 6.75 3.89 23.75
CA GLY A 77 8.16 4.09 23.43
C GLY A 77 9.05 2.88 23.73
N ARG A 78 8.46 1.72 23.85
CA ARG A 78 9.20 0.49 24.15
C ARG A 78 9.29 -0.34 22.87
N THR A 79 10.50 -0.46 22.31
CA THR A 79 10.76 -1.46 21.28
C THR A 79 10.64 -2.85 21.93
N LEU A 80 9.53 -3.52 21.69
CA LEU A 80 9.19 -4.78 22.34
C LEU A 80 8.83 -5.82 21.29
N CYS A 81 9.31 -7.04 21.55
CA CYS A 81 8.90 -8.22 20.79
C CYS A 81 8.35 -9.25 21.79
N ILE A 82 7.03 -9.31 21.91
CA ILE A 82 6.31 -10.23 22.79
C ILE A 82 5.49 -11.17 21.92
N THR A 83 5.79 -12.45 21.93
CA THR A 83 5.05 -13.48 21.18
C THR A 83 4.12 -14.31 22.07
N ASP A 84 4.33 -14.29 23.39
CA ASP A 84 3.51 -15.03 24.36
C ASP A 84 2.43 -14.13 24.98
N HIS A 85 1.18 -14.60 24.96
CA HIS A 85 0.04 -13.92 25.59
C HIS A 85 0.18 -13.70 27.10
N ARG A 86 0.89 -14.57 27.83
CA ARG A 86 1.12 -14.41 29.27
C ARG A 86 2.03 -13.22 29.54
N GLN A 87 3.10 -13.10 28.77
CA GLN A 87 4.02 -11.95 28.85
C GLN A 87 3.32 -10.66 28.44
N LEU A 88 2.43 -10.72 27.43
CA LEU A 88 1.64 -9.58 26.99
C LEU A 88 0.81 -8.99 28.14
N VAL A 89 0.04 -9.82 28.85
CA VAL A 89 -0.79 -9.35 29.98
C VAL A 89 0.05 -8.67 31.05
N SER A 90 1.23 -9.23 31.35
CA SER A 90 2.17 -8.64 32.34
C SER A 90 2.67 -7.28 31.87
N HIS A 91 3.00 -7.13 30.59
CA HIS A 91 3.45 -5.88 30.01
C HIS A 91 2.35 -4.80 29.99
N LEU A 92 1.12 -5.19 29.65
CA LEU A 92 -0.02 -4.26 29.57
C LEU A 92 -0.40 -3.66 30.95
N ARG A 93 -0.06 -4.33 32.05
CA ARG A 93 -0.44 -3.89 33.41
C ARG A 93 0.04 -2.48 33.76
N ASP A 94 1.22 -2.10 33.28
CA ASP A 94 1.83 -0.80 33.63
C ASP A 94 1.44 0.31 32.68
N LEU A 95 0.73 0.03 31.61
CA LEU A 95 0.32 1.04 30.64
C LEU A 95 -0.86 1.87 31.16
N PRO A 96 -0.90 3.18 30.81
CA PRO A 96 -1.99 4.06 31.20
C PRO A 96 -3.34 3.61 30.61
N VAL A 97 -4.38 3.60 31.43
CA VAL A 97 -5.74 3.22 31.00
C VAL A 97 -6.33 4.19 29.96
N GLY A 98 -5.93 5.46 29.98
CA GLY A 98 -6.39 6.48 29.03
C GLY A 98 -6.02 6.16 27.58
N TRP A 99 -4.99 5.36 27.33
CA TRP A 99 -4.58 4.95 25.99
C TRP A 99 -5.52 3.93 25.32
N LEU A 100 -6.41 3.32 26.11
CA LEU A 100 -7.44 2.40 25.59
C LEU A 100 -8.50 3.12 24.74
N ASN A 101 -8.53 4.46 24.78
CA ASN A 101 -9.50 5.28 24.06
C ASN A 101 -10.96 4.88 24.31
N LEU A 102 -11.32 4.73 25.60
CA LEU A 102 -12.65 4.27 26.03
C LEU A 102 -13.72 5.36 25.97
N GLY A 103 -13.38 6.55 25.50
CA GLY A 103 -14.25 7.72 25.48
C GLY A 103 -14.21 8.52 26.80
N ARG A 104 -14.53 9.83 26.72
CA ARG A 104 -14.39 10.76 27.87
C ARG A 104 -15.13 10.27 29.11
N ARG A 105 -16.38 9.87 28.97
CA ARG A 105 -17.24 9.41 30.08
C ARG A 105 -16.62 8.25 30.88
N CYS A 106 -16.05 7.27 30.19
CA CYS A 106 -15.39 6.12 30.83
C CYS A 106 -14.07 6.57 31.47
N ASN A 107 -13.28 7.37 30.82
CA ASN A 107 -12.01 7.88 31.34
C ASN A 107 -12.24 8.73 32.62
N ASP A 108 -13.24 9.61 32.63
CA ASP A 108 -13.59 10.42 33.82
C ASP A 108 -14.05 9.56 34.98
N LEU A 109 -14.82 8.51 34.70
CA LEU A 109 -15.25 7.56 35.75
C LEU A 109 -14.07 6.79 36.32
N LEU A 110 -13.18 6.30 35.47
CA LEU A 110 -11.99 5.58 35.89
C LEU A 110 -11.05 6.46 36.73
N ASN A 111 -10.86 7.71 36.32
CA ASN A 111 -10.09 8.69 37.07
C ASN A 111 -10.69 8.95 38.47
N ARG A 112 -12.03 9.10 38.56
CA ARG A 112 -12.73 9.26 39.86
C ARG A 112 -12.58 8.04 40.76
N LEU A 113 -12.45 6.84 40.17
CA LEU A 113 -12.22 5.60 40.91
C LEU A 113 -10.74 5.35 41.22
N GLY A 114 -9.84 6.26 40.86
CA GLY A 114 -8.41 6.12 41.05
C GLY A 114 -7.74 5.06 40.19
N ILE A 115 -8.38 4.67 39.07
CA ILE A 115 -7.88 3.64 38.16
C ILE A 115 -7.11 4.34 37.02
N HIS A 116 -5.79 4.24 37.07
CA HIS A 116 -4.90 4.89 36.12
C HIS A 116 -4.16 3.94 35.19
N LYS A 117 -4.03 2.67 35.60
CA LYS A 117 -3.31 1.63 34.86
C LYS A 117 -4.25 0.53 34.35
N ILE A 118 -3.90 -0.06 33.19
CA ILE A 118 -4.64 -1.18 32.63
C ILE A 118 -4.68 -2.36 33.58
N GLY A 119 -3.58 -2.61 34.31
CA GLY A 119 -3.51 -3.68 35.32
C GLY A 119 -4.50 -3.55 36.46
N GLU A 120 -4.80 -2.34 36.89
CA GLU A 120 -5.83 -2.06 37.90
C GLU A 120 -7.22 -2.38 37.37
N LEU A 121 -7.48 -2.00 36.12
CA LEU A 121 -8.74 -2.30 35.43
C LEU A 121 -8.93 -3.81 35.22
N LEU A 122 -7.86 -4.54 34.86
CA LEU A 122 -7.90 -6.01 34.68
C LEU A 122 -8.11 -6.81 35.97
N ARG A 123 -7.86 -6.21 37.15
CA ARG A 123 -8.11 -6.84 38.46
C ARG A 123 -9.56 -6.75 38.89
N LEU A 124 -10.32 -5.84 38.32
CA LEU A 124 -11.72 -5.67 38.70
C LEU A 124 -12.58 -6.85 38.22
N PRO A 125 -13.60 -7.27 38.99
CA PRO A 125 -14.53 -8.29 38.57
C PRO A 125 -15.24 -7.89 37.28
N ARG A 126 -15.28 -8.79 36.30
CA ARG A 126 -15.88 -8.53 34.98
C ARG A 126 -17.34 -8.08 35.06
N HIS A 127 -18.09 -8.64 36.00
CA HIS A 127 -19.48 -8.30 36.25
C HIS A 127 -19.63 -6.81 36.65
N ASP A 128 -18.75 -6.31 37.50
CA ASP A 128 -18.76 -4.91 37.96
C ASP A 128 -18.36 -3.96 36.84
N LEU A 129 -17.39 -4.37 36.01
CA LEU A 129 -17.01 -3.61 34.81
C LEU A 129 -18.17 -3.52 33.81
N ALA A 130 -18.90 -4.62 33.58
CA ALA A 130 -20.05 -4.64 32.69
C ALA A 130 -21.20 -3.72 33.17
N ARG A 131 -21.43 -3.68 34.49
CA ARG A 131 -22.52 -2.93 35.09
C ARG A 131 -22.23 -1.45 35.22
N ARG A 132 -20.98 -1.06 35.48
CA ARG A 132 -20.56 0.33 35.74
C ARG A 132 -19.99 1.04 34.52
N LEU A 133 -19.37 0.27 33.64
CA LEU A 133 -18.79 0.75 32.37
C LEU A 133 -19.60 0.18 31.20
N ASN A 134 -19.45 0.79 30.04
CA ASN A 134 -20.07 0.30 28.81
C ASN A 134 -19.55 -1.12 28.46
N PRO A 135 -20.39 -2.05 27.96
CA PRO A 135 -19.95 -3.34 27.43
C PRO A 135 -18.80 -3.27 26.41
N ALA A 136 -18.71 -2.17 25.66
CA ALA A 136 -17.59 -1.89 24.75
C ALA A 136 -16.23 -1.88 25.45
N VAL A 137 -16.16 -1.50 26.72
CA VAL A 137 -14.92 -1.54 27.53
C VAL A 137 -14.44 -2.96 27.75
N LEU A 138 -15.36 -3.87 28.09
CA LEU A 138 -15.02 -5.29 28.24
C LEU A 138 -14.53 -5.89 26.92
N ASN A 139 -15.23 -5.62 25.84
CA ASN A 139 -14.79 -6.08 24.51
C ASN A 139 -13.40 -5.56 24.17
N ARG A 140 -13.12 -4.29 24.47
CA ARG A 140 -11.79 -3.70 24.26
C ARG A 140 -10.70 -4.35 25.11
N LEU A 141 -11.00 -4.67 26.39
CA LEU A 141 -10.09 -5.40 27.27
C LEU A 141 -9.85 -6.84 26.76
N ASP A 142 -10.87 -7.49 26.25
CA ASP A 142 -10.74 -8.82 25.67
C ASP A 142 -9.92 -8.83 24.39
N GLN A 143 -10.08 -7.80 23.54
CA GLN A 143 -9.28 -7.61 22.33
C GLN A 143 -7.80 -7.40 22.65
N ILE A 144 -7.46 -6.50 23.58
CA ILE A 144 -6.06 -6.23 23.93
C ILE A 144 -5.37 -7.43 24.58
N THR A 145 -6.11 -8.25 25.32
CA THR A 145 -5.58 -9.45 25.96
C THR A 145 -5.64 -10.69 25.08
N GLY A 146 -6.24 -10.60 23.88
CA GLY A 146 -6.38 -11.70 22.93
C GLY A 146 -7.45 -12.72 23.29
N ARG A 147 -8.38 -12.40 24.20
CA ARG A 147 -9.53 -13.26 24.53
C ARG A 147 -10.60 -13.25 23.44
N THR A 148 -10.73 -12.14 22.72
CA THR A 148 -11.60 -12.00 21.56
C THR A 148 -10.80 -11.46 20.37
N ALA A 149 -11.25 -11.77 19.16
CA ALA A 149 -10.66 -11.24 17.94
C ALA A 149 -10.75 -9.72 17.91
N ASP A 150 -9.72 -9.07 17.39
CA ASP A 150 -9.65 -7.63 17.15
C ASP A 150 -9.61 -7.38 15.62
N PRO A 151 -10.76 -7.44 14.93
CA PRO A 151 -10.82 -7.36 13.46
C PRO A 151 -10.32 -6.02 12.98
N GLN A 152 -9.48 -6.04 11.92
CA GLN A 152 -8.88 -4.88 11.33
C GLN A 152 -9.34 -4.70 9.88
N LEU A 153 -9.47 -3.45 9.46
CA LEU A 153 -9.70 -3.11 8.05
C LEU A 153 -8.34 -2.98 7.34
N PHE A 154 -8.02 -3.96 6.51
CA PHE A 154 -6.75 -3.94 5.79
C PHE A 154 -6.74 -2.89 4.70
N TYR A 155 -5.62 -2.19 4.61
CA TYR A 155 -5.32 -1.28 3.52
C TYR A 155 -5.28 -2.05 2.20
N ARG A 156 -6.00 -1.53 1.24
CA ARG A 156 -5.93 -2.01 -0.14
C ARG A 156 -5.25 -0.92 -0.96
N PRO A 157 -4.06 -1.20 -1.51
CA PRO A 157 -3.40 -0.24 -2.39
C PRO A 157 -4.36 0.23 -3.47
N PRO A 158 -4.40 1.52 -3.78
CA PRO A 158 -5.21 2.00 -4.88
C PRO A 158 -4.78 1.30 -6.16
N LEU A 159 -5.75 0.81 -6.94
CA LEU A 159 -5.52 0.21 -8.24
C LEU A 159 -5.14 1.29 -9.26
N ARG A 160 -4.08 2.03 -8.94
CA ARG A 160 -3.52 3.12 -9.74
C ARG A 160 -2.01 3.04 -9.72
N PHE A 161 -1.41 3.34 -10.85
CA PHE A 161 0.00 3.63 -10.97
C PHE A 161 0.16 5.12 -11.26
N TYR A 162 1.07 5.78 -10.58
CA TYR A 162 1.50 7.13 -10.87
C TYR A 162 2.95 7.27 -10.40
N GLU A 163 3.84 7.46 -11.35
CA GLU A 163 5.26 7.75 -11.11
C GLU A 163 5.73 8.79 -12.11
N GLY A 164 6.68 9.63 -11.70
CA GLY A 164 7.24 10.65 -12.54
C GLY A 164 8.73 10.80 -12.32
N VAL A 165 9.42 11.30 -13.32
CA VAL A 165 10.85 11.55 -13.33
C VAL A 165 11.13 12.96 -13.85
N THR A 166 11.98 13.71 -13.16
CA THR A 166 12.52 14.96 -13.64
C THR A 166 13.71 14.66 -14.54
N LEU A 167 13.73 15.26 -15.73
CA LEU A 167 14.79 15.05 -16.69
C LEU A 167 16.05 15.86 -16.27
N MET A 168 17.22 15.29 -16.52
CA MET A 168 18.49 15.97 -16.22
C MET A 168 18.75 17.14 -17.17
N GLN A 169 18.21 17.06 -18.38
CA GLN A 169 18.26 18.10 -19.41
C GLN A 169 16.88 18.22 -20.04
N ASP A 170 16.45 19.45 -20.24
CA ASP A 170 15.21 19.75 -20.93
C ASP A 170 15.34 19.32 -22.39
N THR A 171 14.32 18.67 -22.92
CA THR A 171 14.37 18.15 -24.29
C THR A 171 13.04 18.28 -25.01
N ASP A 172 13.13 18.56 -26.30
CA ASP A 172 12.03 18.54 -27.27
C ASP A 172 12.04 17.27 -28.15
N SER A 173 13.08 16.42 -27.96
CA SER A 173 13.25 15.18 -28.70
C SER A 173 12.67 13.99 -27.93
N ILE A 174 11.75 13.28 -28.57
CA ILE A 174 11.15 12.04 -28.03
C ILE A 174 12.21 10.96 -27.85
N GLU A 175 13.25 10.94 -28.69
CA GLU A 175 14.33 9.95 -28.60
C GLU A 175 15.11 10.07 -27.29
N LEU A 176 15.31 11.30 -26.80
CA LEU A 176 15.97 11.55 -25.52
C LEU A 176 15.07 11.24 -24.32
N LEU A 177 13.75 11.14 -24.51
CA LEU A 177 12.82 10.69 -23.48
C LEU A 177 12.78 9.14 -23.31
N LEU A 178 13.29 8.37 -24.29
CA LEU A 178 13.18 6.90 -24.26
C LEU A 178 13.72 6.25 -23.00
N PRO A 179 14.89 6.63 -22.45
CA PRO A 179 15.37 6.03 -21.20
C PRO A 179 14.43 6.27 -20.02
N ALA A 180 13.84 7.47 -19.93
CA ALA A 180 12.86 7.80 -18.89
C ALA A 180 11.55 7.02 -19.06
N ILE A 181 11.07 6.87 -20.30
CA ILE A 181 9.91 6.06 -20.65
C ILE A 181 10.13 4.60 -20.24
N GLU A 182 11.26 4.01 -20.62
CA GLU A 182 11.61 2.64 -20.26
C GLU A 182 11.71 2.43 -18.75
N HIS A 183 12.31 3.38 -18.03
CA HIS A 183 12.41 3.35 -16.58
C HIS A 183 11.01 3.32 -15.93
N LEU A 184 10.11 4.22 -16.31
CA LEU A 184 8.75 4.30 -15.77
C LEU A 184 7.92 3.06 -16.11
N LEU A 185 8.03 2.53 -17.34
CA LEU A 185 7.37 1.29 -17.74
C LEU A 185 7.88 0.07 -16.97
N ASN A 186 9.19 0.00 -16.70
CA ASN A 186 9.76 -1.07 -15.88
C ASN A 186 9.31 -0.98 -14.42
N THR A 187 9.22 0.22 -13.86
CA THR A 187 8.69 0.46 -12.51
C THR A 187 7.23 0.00 -12.43
N MET A 188 6.43 0.39 -13.43
CA MET A 188 5.04 -0.07 -13.54
C MET A 188 4.94 -1.60 -13.66
N ARG A 189 5.79 -2.24 -14.47
CA ARG A 189 5.81 -3.71 -14.62
C ARG A 189 6.04 -4.42 -13.29
N VAL A 190 6.95 -3.91 -12.45
CA VAL A 190 7.20 -4.46 -11.11
C VAL A 190 5.94 -4.38 -10.26
N GLN A 191 5.23 -3.25 -10.28
CA GLN A 191 3.98 -3.09 -9.54
C GLN A 191 2.87 -4.02 -10.08
N LEU A 192 2.69 -4.12 -11.39
CA LEU A 192 1.71 -5.01 -12.02
C LEU A 192 1.92 -6.48 -11.63
N LYS A 193 3.18 -6.92 -11.58
CA LYS A 193 3.52 -8.28 -11.13
C LYS A 193 3.18 -8.50 -9.66
N ARG A 194 3.54 -7.54 -8.78
CA ARG A 194 3.28 -7.63 -7.34
C ARG A 194 1.79 -7.66 -7.00
N SER A 195 1.01 -6.81 -7.64
CA SER A 195 -0.44 -6.68 -7.39
C SER A 195 -1.29 -7.66 -8.20
N CYS A 196 -0.69 -8.52 -9.03
CA CYS A 196 -1.39 -9.38 -9.97
C CYS A 196 -2.42 -8.63 -10.82
N THR A 197 -2.09 -7.40 -11.25
CA THR A 197 -2.95 -6.52 -12.04
C THR A 197 -2.49 -6.41 -13.49
N VAL A 198 -3.36 -5.89 -14.33
CA VAL A 198 -3.15 -5.60 -15.75
C VAL A 198 -3.55 -4.17 -16.06
N VAL A 199 -3.16 -3.65 -17.22
CA VAL A 199 -3.49 -2.29 -17.67
C VAL A 199 -4.03 -2.34 -19.08
N ASN A 200 -5.08 -1.56 -19.35
CA ASN A 200 -5.61 -1.35 -20.70
C ASN A 200 -5.50 0.11 -21.17
N ARG A 201 -5.11 1.01 -20.28
CA ARG A 201 -4.93 2.43 -20.61
C ARG A 201 -3.79 3.04 -19.79
N LEU A 202 -2.88 3.70 -20.49
CA LEU A 202 -1.81 4.52 -19.92
C LEU A 202 -2.11 5.98 -20.23
N ASN A 203 -1.61 6.89 -19.43
CA ASN A 203 -1.60 8.30 -19.71
C ASN A 203 -0.22 8.88 -19.38
N TRP A 204 0.49 9.35 -20.37
CA TRP A 204 1.72 10.07 -20.19
C TRP A 204 1.41 11.55 -19.95
N ILE A 205 2.11 12.14 -19.00
CA ILE A 205 2.00 13.55 -18.64
C ILE A 205 3.38 14.16 -18.87
N LEU A 206 3.47 14.99 -19.88
CA LEU A 206 4.68 15.72 -20.22
C LEU A 206 4.53 17.15 -19.72
N THR A 207 5.42 17.59 -18.86
CA THR A 207 5.38 18.95 -18.27
C THR A 207 6.59 19.73 -18.76
N ASP A 208 6.33 20.95 -19.25
CA ASP A 208 7.37 21.87 -19.73
C ASP A 208 7.98 22.69 -18.57
N ASP A 209 8.91 23.59 -18.91
CA ASP A 209 9.60 24.51 -18.02
C ASP A 209 8.69 25.57 -17.37
N HIS A 210 7.52 25.83 -17.96
CA HIS A 210 6.51 26.74 -17.42
C HIS A 210 5.47 26.06 -16.52
N GLY A 211 5.50 24.70 -16.44
CA GLY A 211 4.54 23.92 -15.69
C GLY A 211 3.28 23.57 -16.47
N ASP A 212 3.22 23.88 -17.76
CA ASP A 212 2.13 23.44 -18.62
C ASP A 212 2.28 21.93 -18.87
N SER A 213 1.17 21.19 -18.79
CA SER A 213 1.17 19.73 -18.92
C SER A 213 0.39 19.29 -20.15
N LEU A 214 0.99 18.37 -20.90
CA LEU A 214 0.38 17.71 -22.05
C LEU A 214 0.08 16.26 -21.72
N ASP A 215 -1.19 15.87 -21.82
CA ASP A 215 -1.64 14.50 -21.60
C ASP A 215 -1.62 13.71 -22.91
N THR A 216 -0.89 12.60 -22.94
CA THR A 216 -0.81 11.69 -24.09
C THR A 216 -1.35 10.32 -23.70
N PRO A 217 -2.62 10.02 -23.99
CA PRO A 217 -3.22 8.73 -23.67
C PRO A 217 -2.76 7.64 -24.64
N VAL A 218 -2.50 6.44 -24.08
CA VAL A 218 -2.25 5.20 -24.82
C VAL A 218 -3.29 4.19 -24.40
N GLN A 219 -4.08 3.71 -25.33
CA GLN A 219 -5.14 2.74 -25.05
C GLN A 219 -4.88 1.42 -25.76
N MET A 220 -5.32 0.34 -25.15
CA MET A 220 -5.21 -1.03 -25.65
C MET A 220 -6.58 -1.66 -25.64
N SER A 221 -6.89 -2.47 -26.66
CA SER A 221 -8.15 -3.22 -26.79
C SER A 221 -8.27 -4.29 -25.70
N CYS A 222 -7.14 -4.87 -25.27
CA CYS A 222 -7.10 -5.89 -24.22
C CYS A 222 -6.17 -5.47 -23.08
N PRO A 223 -6.52 -5.77 -21.81
CA PRO A 223 -5.63 -5.57 -20.69
C PRO A 223 -4.36 -6.41 -20.81
N ARG A 224 -3.18 -5.81 -20.57
CA ARG A 224 -1.86 -6.44 -20.77
C ARG A 224 -0.90 -6.15 -19.61
N ARG A 225 0.27 -6.84 -19.62
CA ARG A 225 1.40 -6.63 -18.71
C ARG A 225 2.74 -6.46 -19.44
N GLU A 226 2.76 -6.67 -20.74
CA GLU A 226 3.97 -6.72 -21.54
C GLU A 226 4.52 -5.32 -21.78
N THR A 227 5.70 -5.04 -21.20
CA THR A 227 6.37 -3.74 -21.31
C THR A 227 6.70 -3.36 -22.76
N GLN A 228 7.03 -4.35 -23.60
CA GLN A 228 7.36 -4.10 -25.01
C GLN A 228 6.17 -3.55 -25.80
N VAL A 229 4.97 -4.06 -25.52
CA VAL A 229 3.74 -3.55 -26.15
C VAL A 229 3.49 -2.10 -25.70
N PHE A 230 3.63 -1.84 -24.39
CA PHE A 230 3.49 -0.47 -23.85
C PHE A 230 4.49 0.49 -24.48
N LEU A 231 5.76 0.09 -24.63
CA LEU A 231 6.80 0.90 -25.23
C LEU A 231 6.49 1.21 -26.71
N LYS A 232 6.10 0.17 -27.47
CA LYS A 232 5.74 0.33 -28.90
C LYS A 232 4.57 1.31 -29.08
N LEU A 233 3.48 1.12 -28.31
CA LEU A 233 2.31 1.97 -28.39
C LEU A 233 2.58 3.39 -27.89
N SER A 234 3.41 3.55 -26.87
CA SER A 234 3.83 4.88 -26.38
C SER A 234 4.63 5.64 -27.44
N ARG A 235 5.56 4.97 -28.13
CA ARG A 235 6.31 5.61 -29.23
C ARG A 235 5.36 6.11 -30.32
N LEU A 236 4.39 5.29 -30.74
CA LEU A 236 3.40 5.69 -31.75
C LEU A 236 2.54 6.88 -31.28
N ALA A 237 2.15 6.89 -30.01
CA ALA A 237 1.39 7.99 -29.45
C ALA A 237 2.21 9.29 -29.40
N PHE A 238 3.50 9.20 -29.09
CA PHE A 238 4.39 10.34 -29.09
C PHE A 238 4.72 10.89 -30.49
N GLU A 239 4.74 10.05 -31.54
CA GLU A 239 4.90 10.52 -32.92
C GLU A 239 3.81 11.51 -33.35
N ALA A 240 2.61 11.38 -32.77
CA ALA A 240 1.50 12.29 -33.03
C ALA A 240 1.56 13.58 -32.20
N VAL A 241 2.49 13.68 -31.26
CA VAL A 241 2.62 14.83 -30.34
C VAL A 241 3.63 15.81 -30.87
N GLN A 242 3.20 17.08 -31.05
CA GLN A 242 4.10 18.19 -31.34
C GLN A 242 4.46 18.88 -30.01
N LEU A 243 5.69 18.72 -29.58
CA LEU A 243 6.21 19.42 -28.40
C LEU A 243 6.45 20.89 -28.80
N LYS A 244 5.73 21.80 -28.15
CA LYS A 244 5.89 23.25 -28.40
C LYS A 244 7.05 23.83 -27.61
N ARG A 245 7.48 23.17 -26.55
CA ARG A 245 8.53 23.58 -25.63
C ARG A 245 9.28 22.38 -25.10
N PRO A 246 10.53 22.56 -24.62
CA PRO A 246 11.27 21.50 -23.99
C PRO A 246 10.55 20.95 -22.74
N ILE A 247 10.59 19.64 -22.58
CA ILE A 247 10.00 18.93 -21.44
C ILE A 247 11.02 18.81 -20.33
N THR A 248 10.60 19.16 -19.11
CA THR A 248 11.41 19.08 -17.88
C THR A 248 11.02 17.89 -17.01
N HIS A 249 9.75 17.45 -17.11
CA HIS A 249 9.22 16.37 -16.28
C HIS A 249 8.33 15.42 -17.07
N LEU A 250 8.53 14.11 -16.89
CA LEU A 250 7.73 13.05 -17.49
C LEU A 250 7.09 12.19 -16.41
N ALA A 251 5.77 12.02 -16.46
CA ALA A 251 5.05 11.13 -15.56
C ALA A 251 4.19 10.13 -16.32
N LEU A 252 4.03 8.95 -15.71
CA LEU A 252 3.17 7.89 -16.21
C LEU A 252 2.05 7.60 -15.21
N LYS A 253 0.82 7.67 -15.68
CA LYS A 253 -0.39 7.35 -14.92
C LYS A 253 -1.11 6.19 -15.58
N ALA A 254 -1.54 5.20 -14.78
CA ALA A 254 -2.35 4.09 -15.26
C ALA A 254 -3.40 3.66 -14.24
N LYS A 255 -4.57 3.24 -14.72
CA LYS A 255 -5.57 2.54 -13.90
C LYS A 255 -5.27 1.05 -13.97
N LEU A 256 -5.00 0.47 -12.82
CA LEU A 256 -4.74 -0.97 -12.71
C LEU A 256 -6.07 -1.71 -12.62
N LEU A 257 -6.16 -2.82 -13.35
CA LEU A 257 -7.33 -3.70 -13.36
C LEU A 257 -6.95 -5.03 -12.72
N VAL A 258 -7.85 -5.59 -11.91
CA VAL A 258 -7.64 -6.93 -11.35
C VAL A 258 -7.65 -7.94 -12.50
N SER A 259 -6.59 -8.74 -12.61
CA SER A 259 -6.57 -9.86 -13.54
C SER A 259 -7.49 -10.95 -13.00
N ILE A 260 -8.57 -11.22 -13.69
CA ILE A 260 -9.39 -12.41 -13.43
C ILE A 260 -8.65 -13.57 -14.09
N PRO A 261 -8.20 -14.61 -13.35
CA PRO A 261 -7.64 -15.81 -13.97
C PRO A 261 -8.73 -16.39 -14.89
N LYS A 262 -8.42 -16.55 -16.16
CA LYS A 262 -9.26 -17.38 -17.04
C LYS A 262 -8.95 -18.82 -16.66
N ASP A 263 -9.87 -19.48 -16.02
CA ASP A 263 -9.76 -20.87 -15.53
C ASP A 263 -9.56 -21.94 -16.63
N ASN A 264 -9.46 -21.57 -17.90
CA ASN A 264 -9.46 -22.52 -19.02
C ASN A 264 -8.28 -22.46 -19.99
N ASP A 265 -7.21 -21.69 -19.73
CA ASP A 265 -6.11 -21.57 -20.70
C ASP A 265 -4.96 -22.59 -20.53
N ILE A 266 -5.16 -23.67 -19.75
CA ILE A 266 -4.08 -24.67 -19.52
C ILE A 266 -4.02 -25.76 -20.60
N LEU A 267 -5.00 -25.88 -21.52
CA LEU A 267 -5.06 -27.00 -22.44
C LEU A 267 -5.18 -26.68 -23.96
N MET A 268 -5.09 -25.43 -24.37
CA MET A 268 -5.11 -25.08 -25.82
C MET A 268 -3.94 -24.11 -26.14
N THR A 269 -2.74 -24.62 -26.06
CA THR A 269 -1.57 -24.05 -26.74
C THR A 269 -1.73 -24.36 -28.23
N ASP A 270 -1.73 -23.34 -29.06
CA ASP A 270 -1.19 -23.24 -30.44
C ASP A 270 -1.89 -22.22 -31.35
N ASN A 271 -2.99 -21.54 -30.91
CA ASN A 271 -3.66 -20.54 -31.77
C ASN A 271 -3.58 -19.09 -31.27
N HIS A 272 -2.80 -18.79 -30.20
CA HIS A 272 -2.76 -17.45 -29.60
C HIS A 272 -1.83 -16.46 -30.31
N ASN A 273 -0.91 -16.89 -31.18
CA ASN A 273 0.01 -15.96 -31.84
C ASN A 273 -0.69 -15.10 -32.91
N PHE A 274 -1.67 -15.66 -33.64
CA PHE A 274 -2.37 -14.90 -34.68
C PHE A 274 -3.36 -13.87 -34.16
N SER A 275 -4.08 -14.14 -33.06
CA SER A 275 -4.99 -13.19 -32.45
C SER A 275 -4.25 -12.09 -31.66
N GLY A 276 -3.07 -12.40 -31.12
CA GLY A 276 -2.20 -11.43 -30.42
C GLY A 276 -1.65 -10.36 -31.37
N ASP A 277 -1.21 -10.76 -32.55
CA ASP A 277 -0.66 -9.82 -33.56
C ASP A 277 -1.72 -8.91 -34.16
N LEU A 278 -2.92 -9.42 -34.43
CA LEU A 278 -4.07 -8.62 -34.90
C LEU A 278 -4.50 -7.57 -33.88
N THR A 279 -4.57 -7.91 -32.60
CA THR A 279 -4.92 -6.95 -31.55
C THR A 279 -3.85 -5.86 -31.37
N VAL A 280 -2.57 -6.19 -31.49
CA VAL A 280 -1.48 -5.20 -31.45
C VAL A 280 -1.51 -4.29 -32.70
N LEU A 281 -1.88 -4.83 -33.85
CA LEU A 281 -2.09 -4.04 -35.08
C LEU A 281 -3.27 -3.05 -34.93
N LEU A 282 -4.40 -3.51 -34.42
CA LEU A 282 -5.56 -2.64 -34.14
C LEU A 282 -5.23 -1.57 -33.11
N ASP A 283 -4.56 -1.94 -32.02
CA ASP A 283 -4.08 -0.98 -31.01
C ASP A 283 -3.13 0.07 -31.63
N SER A 284 -2.26 -0.37 -32.54
CA SER A 284 -1.33 0.53 -33.25
C SER A 284 -2.05 1.51 -34.16
N LEU A 285 -3.05 1.05 -34.90
CA LEU A 285 -3.87 1.90 -35.76
C LEU A 285 -4.70 2.91 -34.94
N GLN A 286 -5.32 2.46 -33.86
CA GLN A 286 -6.12 3.33 -32.97
C GLN A 286 -5.26 4.43 -32.31
N ASN A 287 -4.06 4.10 -31.84
CA ASN A 287 -3.16 5.07 -31.22
C ASN A 287 -2.55 6.06 -32.25
N ARG A 288 -2.47 5.69 -33.52
CA ARG A 288 -1.94 6.56 -34.60
C ARG A 288 -3.02 7.44 -35.23
N LEU A 289 -4.22 6.92 -35.44
CA LEU A 289 -5.30 7.61 -36.15
C LEU A 289 -6.32 8.28 -35.22
N GLY A 290 -6.25 7.99 -33.91
CA GLY A 290 -7.21 8.45 -32.91
C GLY A 290 -8.42 7.51 -32.78
N PHE A 291 -8.97 7.43 -31.55
CA PHE A 291 -10.03 6.48 -31.18
C PHE A 291 -11.37 6.64 -31.88
N LYS A 292 -11.56 7.68 -32.67
CA LYS A 292 -12.78 7.91 -33.46
C LYS A 292 -12.69 7.43 -34.90
N ALA A 293 -11.51 6.99 -35.32
CA ALA A 293 -11.23 6.68 -36.73
C ALA A 293 -11.20 5.17 -37.03
N VAL A 294 -11.24 4.30 -36.01
CA VAL A 294 -11.20 2.84 -36.15
C VAL A 294 -12.32 2.20 -35.33
#